data_994b20c11909288d21816d5869fab1c4
#
_entry.id   994b20c11909288d21816d5869fab1c4
#
_cell.length_a   1.000
_cell.length_b   1.000
_cell.length_c   1.000
_cell.angle_alpha   90.00
_cell.angle_beta   90.00
_cell.angle_gamma   90.00
#
_symmetry.space_group_name_H-M   'P 1'
#
loop_
_entity.id
_entity.type
_entity.pdbx_description
1 polymer ?
#
loop_
_entity_poly.entity_id
_entity_poly.type
_entity_poly.pdbx_seq_one_letter_code
_entity_poly.pdbx_strand_id
1 'polypeptide(L)'
;MKKTEVLGFSAKDWYERGQSLTQDGRPKEAIEALDKAIAKDPACAQAYFARGACYYALGRYDQAGDDIDAAAILGCRDAKFWCKHSIPALTIKVDDRQE
;
A
#
# COMPACT_ATOMS: atom_id res chain seq x y z
N MET A 1 4.52 7.29 -30.56
CA MET A 1 3.89 7.58 -29.52
C MET A 1 3.35 6.53 -28.72
N LYS A 2 2.89 5.46 -29.18
CA LYS A 2 2.44 4.45 -28.41
C LYS A 2 3.41 4.03 -27.42
N LYS A 3 4.62 3.90 -27.79
CA LYS A 3 5.63 3.56 -26.93
C LYS A 3 5.62 4.48 -25.81
N THR A 4 5.42 5.66 -26.09
CA THR A 4 5.44 6.68 -25.09
C THR A 4 4.42 6.42 -24.05
N GLU A 5 3.28 5.96 -24.44
CA GLU A 5 2.27 5.66 -23.50
C GLU A 5 2.68 4.60 -22.57
N VAL A 6 3.24 3.55 -23.11
CA VAL A 6 3.64 2.47 -22.28
C VAL A 6 4.72 2.94 -21.36
N LEU A 7 5.67 3.67 -21.90
CA LEU A 7 6.73 4.17 -21.09
C LEU A 7 6.23 5.25 -20.17
N GLY A 8 5.14 5.84 -20.53
CA GLY A 8 4.62 6.95 -19.78
C GLY A 8 3.94 6.59 -18.48
N PHE A 9 3.74 5.31 -18.22
CA PHE A 9 3.11 4.96 -16.97
C PHE A 9 4.08 5.29 -15.85
N SER A 10 3.70 6.25 -15.02
CA SER A 10 4.53 6.65 -13.91
C SER A 10 4.06 5.89 -12.69
N ALA A 11 4.74 6.11 -11.58
CA ALA A 11 4.33 5.48 -10.34
C ALA A 11 2.90 5.89 -10.00
N LYS A 12 2.56 7.16 -10.25
CA LYS A 12 1.22 7.63 -9.97
C LYS A 12 0.20 6.91 -10.80
N ASP A 13 0.51 6.67 -12.08
CA ASP A 13 -0.42 5.98 -12.98
C ASP A 13 -0.67 4.57 -12.50
N TRP A 14 0.37 3.86 -12.08
CA TRP A 14 0.22 2.50 -11.59
C TRP A 14 -0.54 2.50 -10.26
N TYR A 15 -0.31 3.51 -9.44
CA TYR A 15 -0.99 3.61 -8.17
C TYR A 15 -2.49 3.81 -8.40
N GLU A 16 -2.85 4.69 -9.33
CA GLU A 16 -4.25 4.93 -9.62
C GLU A 16 -4.92 3.70 -10.19
N ARG A 17 -4.18 2.95 -10.99
CA ARG A 17 -4.73 1.73 -11.56
C ARG A 17 -4.95 0.74 -10.41
N GLY A 18 -4.01 0.66 -9.47
CA GLY A 18 -4.16 -0.21 -8.33
C GLY A 18 -5.38 0.15 -7.50
N GLN A 19 -5.62 1.45 -7.33
CA GLN A 19 -6.75 1.88 -6.56
C GLN A 19 -8.04 1.48 -7.25
N SER A 20 -8.08 1.64 -8.56
CA SER A 20 -9.25 1.30 -9.33
C SER A 20 -9.55 -0.19 -9.22
N LEU A 21 -8.51 -1.03 -9.30
CA LEU A 21 -8.69 -2.45 -9.20
C LEU A 21 -9.15 -2.85 -7.80
N THR A 22 -8.67 -2.13 -6.80
CA THR A 22 -9.10 -2.39 -5.43
C THR A 22 -10.58 -2.10 -5.29
N GLN A 23 -11.03 -1.00 -5.88
CA GLN A 23 -12.41 -0.62 -5.79
C GLN A 23 -13.30 -1.62 -6.53
N ASP A 24 -12.75 -2.25 -7.56
CA ASP A 24 -13.48 -3.25 -8.33
C ASP A 24 -13.52 -4.61 -7.63
N GLY A 25 -12.88 -4.72 -6.49
CA GLY A 25 -12.86 -5.99 -5.78
C GLY A 25 -11.83 -6.96 -6.32
N ARG A 26 -10.74 -6.44 -6.90
CA ARG A 26 -9.69 -7.29 -7.45
C ARG A 26 -8.38 -7.01 -6.75
N PRO A 27 -8.27 -7.36 -5.48
CA PRO A 27 -7.07 -7.02 -4.72
C PRO A 27 -5.79 -7.66 -5.23
N LYS A 28 -5.87 -8.86 -5.81
CA LYS A 28 -4.67 -9.50 -6.31
C LYS A 28 -4.11 -8.73 -7.50
N GLU A 29 -4.97 -8.31 -8.40
CA GLU A 29 -4.53 -7.56 -9.55
C GLU A 29 -4.07 -6.17 -9.13
N ALA A 30 -4.72 -5.63 -8.11
CA ALA A 30 -4.33 -4.32 -7.60
C ALA A 30 -2.91 -4.40 -7.05
N ILE A 31 -2.57 -5.48 -6.35
CA ILE A 31 -1.23 -5.64 -5.81
C ILE A 31 -0.21 -5.65 -6.93
N GLU A 32 -0.52 -6.27 -8.06
CA GLU A 32 0.41 -6.30 -9.18
C GLU A 32 0.66 -4.88 -9.70
N ALA A 33 -0.39 -4.09 -9.81
CA ALA A 33 -0.24 -2.72 -10.28
C ALA A 33 0.55 -1.89 -9.26
N LEU A 34 0.27 -2.11 -7.97
CA LEU A 34 0.96 -1.37 -6.94
C LEU A 34 2.42 -1.78 -6.83
N ASP A 35 2.73 -3.04 -7.15
CA ASP A 35 4.11 -3.48 -7.17
C ASP A 35 4.86 -2.68 -8.23
N LYS A 36 4.23 -2.41 -9.36
CA LYS A 36 4.88 -1.66 -10.40
C LYS A 36 5.04 -0.19 -9.99
N ALA A 37 4.07 0.32 -9.26
CA ALA A 37 4.16 1.70 -8.78
C ALA A 37 5.35 1.83 -7.84
N ILE A 38 5.53 0.86 -6.95
CA ILE A 38 6.63 0.89 -6.00
C ILE A 38 7.96 0.70 -6.70
N ALA A 39 8.00 -0.14 -7.73
CA ALA A 39 9.23 -0.33 -8.47
C ALA A 39 9.67 0.96 -9.14
N LYS A 40 8.71 1.77 -9.57
CA LYS A 40 9.05 3.03 -10.22
C LYS A 40 9.36 4.13 -9.21
N ASP A 41 8.74 4.08 -8.05
CA ASP A 41 9.00 5.08 -7.02
C ASP A 41 8.96 4.40 -5.67
N PRO A 42 10.10 3.89 -5.21
CA PRO A 42 10.15 3.19 -3.93
C PRO A 42 9.77 4.04 -2.73
N ALA A 43 9.66 5.33 -2.90
CA ALA A 43 9.28 6.20 -1.79
C ALA A 43 7.79 6.58 -1.84
N CYS A 44 7.02 5.92 -2.69
CA CYS A 44 5.61 6.24 -2.81
C CYS A 44 4.84 5.64 -1.64
N ALA A 45 4.69 6.43 -0.59
CA ALA A 45 4.04 5.95 0.62
C ALA A 45 2.62 5.46 0.36
N GLN A 46 1.91 6.15 -0.50
CA GLN A 46 0.54 5.77 -0.77
C GLN A 46 0.42 4.42 -1.44
N ALA A 47 1.40 4.07 -2.27
CA ALA A 47 1.38 2.76 -2.93
C ALA A 47 1.59 1.64 -1.92
N TYR A 48 2.45 1.86 -0.93
CA TYR A 48 2.65 0.87 0.11
C TYR A 48 1.38 0.72 0.94
N PHE A 49 0.74 1.82 1.27
CA PHE A 49 -0.46 1.76 2.07
C PHE A 49 -1.56 1.02 1.30
N ALA A 50 -1.72 1.33 0.02
CA ALA A 50 -2.75 0.69 -0.79
C ALA A 50 -2.47 -0.81 -0.93
N ARG A 51 -1.20 -1.18 -1.11
CA ARG A 51 -0.86 -2.58 -1.25
C ARG A 51 -1.11 -3.31 0.08
N GLY A 52 -0.79 -2.64 1.19
CA GLY A 52 -1.05 -3.22 2.50
C GLY A 52 -2.55 -3.45 2.71
N ALA A 53 -3.36 -2.50 2.26
CA ALA A 53 -4.81 -2.65 2.39
C ALA A 53 -5.29 -3.85 1.57
N CYS A 54 -4.69 -4.08 0.39
CA CYS A 54 -5.05 -5.21 -0.43
C CYS A 54 -4.63 -6.53 0.24
N TYR A 55 -3.46 -6.57 0.84
CA TYR A 55 -3.03 -7.76 1.53
C TYR A 55 -3.97 -8.04 2.72
N TYR A 56 -4.38 -6.98 3.40
CA TYR A 56 -5.26 -7.14 4.54
C TYR A 56 -6.58 -7.75 4.05
N ALA A 57 -7.10 -7.27 2.93
CA ALA A 57 -8.34 -7.80 2.37
C ALA A 57 -8.21 -9.27 2.00
N LEU A 58 -7.01 -9.72 1.68
CA LEU A 58 -6.77 -11.10 1.33
C LEU A 58 -6.43 -11.96 2.54
N GLY A 59 -6.42 -11.37 3.73
CA GLY A 59 -6.08 -12.11 4.92
C GLY A 59 -4.60 -12.29 5.16
N ARG A 60 -3.77 -11.61 4.39
CA ARG A 60 -2.33 -11.72 4.54
C ARG A 60 -1.86 -10.61 5.46
N TYR A 61 -2.14 -10.77 6.73
CA TYR A 61 -1.93 -9.69 7.69
C TYR A 61 -0.47 -9.34 7.96
N ASP A 62 0.43 -10.31 7.86
CA ASP A 62 1.84 -10.01 8.07
C ASP A 62 2.34 -9.08 6.97
N GLN A 63 2.00 -9.39 5.73
CA GLN A 63 2.44 -8.57 4.62
C GLN A 63 1.76 -7.21 4.67
N ALA A 64 0.50 -7.19 5.09
CA ALA A 64 -0.24 -5.95 5.20
C ALA A 64 0.45 -5.05 6.24
N GLY A 65 0.84 -5.61 7.36
CA GLY A 65 1.48 -4.84 8.39
C GLY A 65 2.80 -4.25 7.93
N ASP A 66 3.58 -5.05 7.20
CA ASP A 66 4.87 -4.58 6.72
C ASP A 66 4.68 -3.40 5.77
N ASP A 67 3.71 -3.49 4.88
CA ASP A 67 3.48 -2.42 3.91
C ASP A 67 2.94 -1.17 4.59
N ILE A 68 2.05 -1.34 5.55
CA ILE A 68 1.48 -0.19 6.22
C ILE A 68 2.52 0.50 7.08
N ASP A 69 3.43 -0.28 7.68
CA ASP A 69 4.50 0.30 8.46
C ASP A 69 5.43 1.08 7.52
N ALA A 70 5.74 0.52 6.35
CA ALA A 70 6.60 1.19 5.40
C ALA A 70 5.96 2.51 4.97
N ALA A 71 4.65 2.51 4.75
CA ALA A 71 3.94 3.70 4.35
C ALA A 71 4.00 4.75 5.46
N ALA A 72 3.85 4.31 6.71
CA ALA A 72 3.87 5.24 7.82
C ALA A 72 5.25 5.86 7.98
N ILE A 73 6.31 5.06 7.80
CA ILE A 73 7.66 5.55 7.88
C ILE A 73 7.92 6.57 6.79
N LEU A 74 7.33 6.36 5.62
CA LEU A 74 7.51 7.28 4.51
C LEU A 74 6.62 8.52 4.63
N GLY A 75 5.83 8.61 5.68
CA GLY A 75 5.07 9.81 5.94
C GLY A 75 3.59 9.78 5.59
N CYS A 76 3.05 8.63 5.23
CA CYS A 76 1.64 8.54 4.88
C CYS A 76 0.79 8.67 6.14
N ARG A 77 0.01 9.72 6.22
CA ARG A 77 -0.79 9.96 7.41
C ARG A 77 -1.86 8.91 7.62
N ASP A 78 -2.45 8.43 6.53
CA ASP A 78 -3.48 7.41 6.63
C ASP A 78 -2.89 6.12 7.18
N ALA A 79 -1.66 5.80 6.79
CA ALA A 79 -1.03 4.58 7.28
C ALA A 79 -0.74 4.71 8.76
N LYS A 80 -0.35 5.90 9.20
CA LYS A 80 -0.06 6.11 10.61
C LYS A 80 -1.32 5.93 11.43
N PHE A 81 -2.42 6.46 10.92
CA PHE A 81 -3.68 6.35 11.62
C PHE A 81 -4.10 4.88 11.68
N TRP A 82 -3.94 4.18 10.57
CA TRP A 82 -4.32 2.79 10.47
C TRP A 82 -3.56 1.94 11.47
N CYS A 83 -2.27 2.15 11.59
CA CYS A 83 -1.46 1.42 12.53
C CYS A 83 -1.96 1.58 13.95
N LYS A 84 -2.43 2.74 14.27
CA LYS A 84 -2.94 2.97 15.58
C LYS A 84 -4.34 2.46 15.86
N HIS A 85 -5.17 2.41 14.85
CA HIS A 85 -6.58 2.16 15.08
C HIS A 85 -7.18 0.96 14.39
N SER A 86 -6.55 0.48 13.34
CA SER A 86 -7.18 -0.54 12.50
C SER A 86 -6.56 -1.91 12.51
N ILE A 87 -5.37 -2.04 13.02
CA ILE A 87 -4.71 -3.34 13.07
C ILE A 87 -4.37 -3.62 14.51
N PRO A 88 -5.31 -4.13 15.24
CA PRO A 88 -5.17 -4.36 16.67
C PRO A 88 -3.91 -5.09 17.10
N ALA A 89 -3.57 -6.14 16.40
CA ALA A 89 -2.42 -6.91 16.78
C ALA A 89 -1.15 -6.08 16.73
N LEU A 90 -1.00 -5.30 15.66
CA LEU A 90 0.18 -4.50 15.53
C LEU A 90 0.15 -3.35 16.53
N THR A 91 -1.04 -2.82 16.70
CA THR A 91 -1.21 -1.71 17.60
C THR A 91 -0.88 -2.11 19.02
N ILE A 92 -1.29 -3.27 19.41
CA ILE A 92 -1.04 -3.74 20.73
C ILE A 92 0.43 -3.84 21.03
N LYS A 93 1.18 -4.37 20.06
CA LYS A 93 2.60 -4.47 20.26
C LYS A 93 3.23 -3.11 20.43
N VAL A 94 2.81 -2.19 19.63
CA VAL A 94 3.37 -0.86 19.69
C VAL A 94 3.05 -0.23 21.03
N ASP A 95 1.82 -0.37 21.47
CA ASP A 95 1.42 0.22 22.71
C ASP A 95 2.23 -0.31 23.85
N ASP A 96 2.48 -1.59 23.88
CA ASP A 96 3.23 -2.15 24.95
C ASP A 96 4.58 -1.50 25.05
N ARG A 97 5.19 -1.28 23.91
CA ARG A 97 6.48 -0.70 23.97
C ARG A 97 6.46 0.74 24.39
N GLN A 98 5.42 1.39 24.09
CA GLN A 98 5.36 2.78 24.39
C GLN A 98 5.32 2.99 25.85
N GLU A 99 4.79 2.06 26.53
CA GLU A 99 4.73 2.22 27.97
C GLU A 99 6.00 1.95 28.59
#